data_64c027e827ed90b90bae940308750c6d
#
_entry.id   64c027e827ed90b90bae940308750c6d
#
_cell.length_a   1.000
_cell.length_b   1.000
_cell.length_c   1.000
_cell.angle_alpha   90.00
_cell.angle_beta   90.00
_cell.angle_gamma   90.00
#
_symmetry.space_group_name_H-M   'P 1'
#
loop_
_entity.id
_entity.type
_entity.pdbx_description
1 polymer ?
#
loop_
_entity_poly.entity_id
_entity_poly.type
_entity_poly.pdbx_seq_one_letter_code
_entity_poly.pdbx_strand_id
1 'polypeptide(L)'
;MRAQEFITESTFQEHEEQLRDFIQWCMRKLNIQQELPRIRFQDAKEGPDQHRTGYYDDNDDIMWVYTGNRNLIDIMRTVAHELVHRKQHEDNRVHGDQSYPGSPIEQEADAVAGYLMKLYGKDNPEIIE
;
A
#
# COMPACT_ATOMS: atom_id res chain seq x y z
N MET A 1 10.88 22.91 -6.42
CA MET A 1 10.81 22.03 -5.27
C MET A 1 9.61 21.11 -5.38
N ARG A 2 9.80 19.85 -5.13
CA ARG A 2 8.78 18.83 -5.41
C ARG A 2 8.40 17.97 -4.22
N ALA A 3 9.07 18.13 -3.08
CA ALA A 3 8.83 17.27 -1.93
C ALA A 3 7.39 17.33 -1.42
N GLN A 4 6.70 18.45 -1.66
CA GLN A 4 5.33 18.65 -1.21
C GLN A 4 4.31 18.49 -2.34
N GLU A 5 4.74 18.04 -3.50
CA GLU A 5 3.83 17.86 -4.63
C GLU A 5 2.96 16.65 -4.40
N PHE A 6 1.64 16.85 -4.50
CA PHE A 6 0.70 15.75 -4.35
C PHE A 6 0.46 15.07 -5.70
N ILE A 7 0.12 13.78 -5.63
CA ILE A 7 -0.17 13.01 -6.83
C ILE A 7 -1.51 13.46 -7.43
N THR A 8 -1.46 13.87 -8.67
CA THR A 8 -2.64 14.04 -9.52
C THR A 8 -2.68 12.84 -10.46
N GLU A 9 -3.72 12.75 -11.29
CA GLU A 9 -3.80 11.66 -12.26
C GLU A 9 -2.60 11.63 -13.19
N SER A 10 -2.18 12.79 -13.72
CA SER A 10 -1.03 12.82 -14.62
C SER A 10 0.28 12.55 -13.87
N THR A 11 0.40 13.03 -12.65
CA THR A 11 1.57 12.74 -11.82
C THR A 11 1.65 11.25 -11.49
N PHE A 12 0.49 10.63 -11.23
CA PHE A 12 0.42 9.19 -11.01
C PHE A 12 0.97 8.43 -12.22
N GLN A 13 0.61 8.84 -13.43
CA GLN A 13 1.12 8.19 -14.63
C GLN A 13 2.63 8.30 -14.75
N GLU A 14 3.21 9.42 -14.33
CA GLU A 14 4.65 9.60 -14.33
C GLU A 14 5.35 8.65 -13.36
N HIS A 15 4.67 8.25 -12.29
CA HIS A 15 5.23 7.37 -11.26
C HIS A 15 4.74 5.94 -11.35
N GLU A 16 3.98 5.60 -12.38
CA GLU A 16 3.39 4.26 -12.49
C GLU A 16 4.44 3.17 -12.50
N GLU A 17 5.51 3.38 -13.26
CA GLU A 17 6.58 2.39 -13.33
C GLU A 17 7.25 2.19 -11.99
N GLN A 18 7.47 3.27 -11.25
CA GLN A 18 8.06 3.20 -9.91
C GLN A 18 7.16 2.43 -8.95
N LEU A 19 5.86 2.67 -9.01
CA LEU A 19 4.90 1.96 -8.17
C LEU A 19 4.85 0.48 -8.51
N ARG A 20 4.90 0.13 -9.79
CA ARG A 20 4.93 -1.27 -10.21
C ARG A 20 6.18 -1.97 -9.70
N ASP A 21 7.32 -1.32 -9.80
CA ASP A 21 8.58 -1.87 -9.30
C ASP A 21 8.51 -2.11 -7.79
N PHE A 22 7.99 -1.13 -7.07
CA PHE A 22 7.84 -1.22 -5.62
C PHE A 22 6.91 -2.36 -5.21
N ILE A 23 5.78 -2.51 -5.90
CA ILE A 23 4.82 -3.58 -5.62
C ILE A 23 5.49 -4.95 -5.79
N GLN A 24 6.18 -5.15 -6.89
CA GLN A 24 6.85 -6.42 -7.15
C GLN A 24 7.95 -6.68 -6.13
N TRP A 25 8.69 -5.63 -5.77
CA TRP A 25 9.73 -5.73 -4.74
C TRP A 25 9.13 -6.16 -3.39
N CYS A 26 8.02 -5.53 -2.99
CA CYS A 26 7.34 -5.87 -1.74
C CYS A 26 6.83 -7.32 -1.77
N MET A 27 6.27 -7.75 -2.88
CA MET A 27 5.77 -9.11 -3.00
C MET A 27 6.90 -10.13 -2.81
N ARG A 28 8.08 -9.85 -3.36
CA ARG A 28 9.24 -10.71 -3.16
C ARG A 28 9.68 -10.70 -1.70
N LYS A 29 9.76 -9.52 -1.08
CA LYS A 29 10.20 -9.40 0.31
C LYS A 29 9.23 -10.06 1.28
N LEU A 30 7.95 -9.98 0.99
CA LEU A 30 6.92 -10.62 1.82
C LEU A 30 6.73 -12.09 1.48
N ASN A 31 7.38 -12.57 0.43
CA ASN A 31 7.25 -13.96 -0.02
C ASN A 31 5.80 -14.33 -0.32
N ILE A 32 5.11 -13.41 -1.03
CA ILE A 32 3.74 -13.67 -1.48
C ILE A 32 3.80 -14.63 -2.65
N GLN A 33 3.17 -15.79 -2.51
CA GLN A 33 3.21 -16.86 -3.51
C GLN A 33 2.08 -16.75 -4.52
N GLN A 34 1.00 -16.10 -4.16
CA GLN A 34 -0.15 -15.93 -5.05
C GLN A 34 0.10 -14.80 -6.03
N GLU A 35 -0.72 -14.78 -7.07
CA GLU A 35 -0.64 -13.71 -8.06
C GLU A 35 -0.93 -12.35 -7.45
N LEU A 36 -0.45 -11.31 -8.14
CA LEU A 36 -0.71 -9.94 -7.77
C LEU A 36 -2.22 -9.69 -7.71
N PRO A 37 -2.73 -9.12 -6.60
CA PRO A 37 -4.14 -8.74 -6.56
C PRO A 37 -4.40 -7.59 -7.54
N ARG A 38 -5.66 -7.39 -7.89
CA ARG A 38 -6.02 -6.21 -8.66
C ARG A 38 -5.86 -4.99 -7.76
N ILE A 39 -5.20 -3.98 -8.29
CA ILE A 39 -4.97 -2.75 -7.54
C ILE A 39 -5.72 -1.62 -8.21
N ARG A 40 -6.58 -0.95 -7.45
CA ARG A 40 -7.40 0.16 -7.92
C ARG A 40 -6.96 1.43 -7.22
N PHE A 41 -6.58 2.42 -8.01
CA PHE A 41 -6.21 3.73 -7.49
C PHE A 41 -7.36 4.69 -7.70
N GLN A 42 -7.73 5.42 -6.66
CA GLN A 42 -8.83 6.39 -6.70
C GLN A 42 -8.38 7.72 -6.16
N ASP A 43 -8.76 8.80 -6.84
CA ASP A 43 -8.43 10.15 -6.39
C ASP A 43 -9.27 10.57 -5.19
N ALA A 44 -10.53 10.16 -5.14
CA ALA A 44 -11.47 10.58 -4.10
C ALA A 44 -11.92 9.39 -3.29
N LYS A 45 -12.03 9.60 -1.97
CA LYS A 45 -12.60 8.62 -1.07
C LYS A 45 -14.11 8.70 -1.13
N GLU A 46 -14.76 7.55 -1.23
CA GLU A 46 -16.21 7.47 -1.28
C GLU A 46 -16.73 6.63 -0.12
N GLY A 47 -17.99 6.86 0.24
CA GLY A 47 -18.65 6.10 1.29
C GLY A 47 -18.27 6.56 2.68
N PRO A 48 -18.69 5.79 3.70
CA PRO A 48 -18.53 6.22 5.11
C PRO A 48 -17.09 6.16 5.61
N ASP A 49 -16.20 5.49 4.91
CA ASP A 49 -14.87 5.20 5.41
C ASP A 49 -13.83 6.15 4.81
N GLN A 50 -14.08 7.44 4.96
CA GLN A 50 -13.24 8.47 4.35
C GLN A 50 -11.91 8.67 5.06
N HIS A 51 -11.71 8.03 6.20
CA HIS A 51 -10.44 8.13 6.94
C HIS A 51 -9.41 7.10 6.48
N ARG A 52 -9.84 6.11 5.74
CA ARG A 52 -8.91 5.12 5.21
C ARG A 52 -8.11 5.67 4.06
N THR A 53 -6.84 5.31 3.98
CA THR A 53 -5.99 5.61 2.84
C THR A 53 -5.98 4.47 1.83
N GLY A 54 -6.45 3.30 2.24
CA GLY A 54 -6.60 2.14 1.39
C GLY A 54 -7.20 0.99 2.16
N TYR A 55 -7.56 -0.07 1.46
CA TYR A 55 -7.94 -1.32 2.11
C TYR A 55 -7.84 -2.48 1.12
N TYR A 56 -7.72 -3.68 1.67
CA TYR A 56 -7.68 -4.91 0.90
C TYR A 56 -9.00 -5.66 1.08
N ASP A 57 -9.67 -5.94 -0.05
CA ASP A 57 -10.91 -6.72 -0.08
C ASP A 57 -10.54 -8.16 -0.43
N ASP A 58 -10.56 -9.04 0.56
CA ASP A 58 -10.16 -10.43 0.39
C ASP A 58 -11.19 -11.26 -0.37
N ASN A 59 -12.46 -10.84 -0.39
CA ASN A 59 -13.49 -11.56 -1.13
C ASN A 59 -13.25 -11.48 -2.63
N ASP A 60 -12.90 -10.29 -3.12
CA ASP A 60 -12.70 -10.04 -4.54
C ASP A 60 -11.22 -9.96 -4.94
N ASP A 61 -10.31 -10.04 -3.96
CA ASP A 61 -8.88 -9.91 -4.16
C ASP A 61 -8.53 -8.59 -4.85
N ILE A 62 -9.07 -7.51 -4.31
CA ILE A 62 -8.84 -6.16 -4.81
C ILE A 62 -8.20 -5.31 -3.72
N MET A 63 -7.16 -4.60 -4.09
CA MET A 63 -6.53 -3.62 -3.21
C MET A 63 -6.92 -2.23 -3.68
N TRP A 64 -7.54 -1.47 -2.79
CA TRP A 64 -7.94 -0.09 -3.06
C TRP A 64 -6.93 0.86 -2.44
N VAL A 65 -6.47 1.85 -3.20
CA VAL A 65 -5.51 2.83 -2.72
C VAL A 65 -5.99 4.22 -3.14
N TYR A 66 -6.11 5.12 -2.17
CA TYR A 66 -6.51 6.49 -2.44
C TYR A 66 -5.29 7.35 -2.69
N THR A 67 -5.35 8.14 -3.76
CA THR A 67 -4.20 8.94 -4.22
C THR A 67 -4.40 10.44 -4.10
N GLY A 68 -5.64 10.90 -3.92
CA GLY A 68 -5.95 12.32 -3.86
C GLY A 68 -5.25 13.03 -2.71
N ASN A 69 -4.61 14.15 -3.00
CA ASN A 69 -3.91 14.98 -2.02
C ASN A 69 -2.83 14.22 -1.24
N ARG A 70 -2.17 13.27 -1.92
CA ARG A 70 -1.13 12.46 -1.29
C ARG A 70 0.11 12.46 -2.18
N ASN A 71 1.29 12.37 -1.57
CA ASN A 71 2.53 12.25 -2.31
C ASN A 71 2.87 10.78 -2.57
N LEU A 72 3.87 10.55 -3.41
CA LEU A 72 4.25 9.20 -3.81
C LEU A 72 4.64 8.33 -2.61
N ILE A 73 5.40 8.88 -1.66
CA ILE A 73 5.85 8.13 -0.49
C ILE A 73 4.67 7.63 0.34
N ASP A 74 3.67 8.50 0.54
CA ASP A 74 2.49 8.11 1.30
C ASP A 74 1.70 7.01 0.59
N ILE A 75 1.59 7.11 -0.74
CA ILE A 75 0.90 6.10 -1.53
C ILE A 75 1.64 4.77 -1.47
N MET A 76 2.96 4.80 -1.57
CA MET A 76 3.78 3.59 -1.46
C MET A 76 3.61 2.93 -0.10
N ARG A 77 3.58 3.72 0.98
CA ARG A 77 3.37 3.17 2.32
C ARG A 77 2.02 2.48 2.44
N THR A 78 0.98 3.08 1.87
CA THR A 78 -0.35 2.47 1.85
C THR A 78 -0.34 1.15 1.07
N VAL A 79 0.32 1.14 -0.08
CA VAL A 79 0.43 -0.08 -0.88
C VAL A 79 1.13 -1.18 -0.06
N ALA A 80 2.23 -0.84 0.60
CA ALA A 80 2.95 -1.82 1.43
C ALA A 80 2.08 -2.35 2.55
N HIS A 81 1.35 -1.47 3.24
CA HIS A 81 0.44 -1.85 4.31
C HIS A 81 -0.60 -2.87 3.83
N GLU A 82 -1.23 -2.59 2.69
CA GLU A 82 -2.26 -3.49 2.16
C GLU A 82 -1.66 -4.80 1.64
N LEU A 83 -0.44 -4.78 1.12
CA LEU A 83 0.23 -6.02 0.72
C LEU A 83 0.55 -6.90 1.93
N VAL A 84 0.87 -6.32 3.07
CA VAL A 84 1.04 -7.09 4.30
C VAL A 84 -0.28 -7.80 4.65
N HIS A 85 -1.41 -7.10 4.55
CA HIS A 85 -2.71 -7.74 4.77
C HIS A 85 -2.94 -8.88 3.79
N ARG A 86 -2.57 -8.69 2.53
CA ARG A 86 -2.64 -9.76 1.53
C ARG A 86 -1.85 -10.98 1.97
N LYS A 87 -0.64 -10.76 2.49
CA LYS A 87 0.20 -11.86 3.00
C LYS A 87 -0.43 -12.53 4.21
N GLN A 88 -1.02 -11.75 5.11
CA GLN A 88 -1.71 -12.29 6.27
C GLN A 88 -2.86 -13.22 5.86
N HIS A 89 -3.62 -12.82 4.83
CA HIS A 89 -4.68 -13.66 4.28
C HIS A 89 -4.12 -14.92 3.62
N GLU A 90 -3.06 -14.78 2.84
CA GLU A 90 -2.42 -15.92 2.21
C GLU A 90 -1.97 -16.95 3.23
N ASP A 91 -1.44 -16.50 4.37
CA ASP A 91 -0.98 -17.35 5.45
C ASP A 91 -2.10 -17.81 6.36
N ASN A 92 -3.34 -17.48 6.03
CA ASN A 92 -4.53 -17.89 6.77
C ASN A 92 -4.49 -17.44 8.24
N ARG A 93 -4.01 -16.20 8.45
CA ARG A 93 -3.85 -15.64 9.80
C ARG A 93 -4.97 -14.70 10.20
N VAL A 94 -5.91 -14.40 9.29
CA VAL A 94 -6.99 -13.46 9.56
C VAL A 94 -8.24 -14.26 9.90
N HIS A 95 -8.77 -14.03 11.11
CA HIS A 95 -9.95 -14.74 11.62
C HIS A 95 -10.91 -13.72 12.22
N GLY A 96 -12.16 -13.71 11.72
CA GLY A 96 -13.16 -12.80 12.20
C GLY A 96 -12.86 -11.35 11.82
N ASP A 97 -13.43 -10.43 12.57
CA ASP A 97 -13.24 -9.01 12.34
C ASP A 97 -12.03 -8.50 13.12
N GLN A 98 -10.91 -8.36 12.45
CA GLN A 98 -9.66 -7.90 13.03
C GLN A 98 -9.22 -6.57 12.45
N SER A 99 -10.12 -5.85 11.77
CA SER A 99 -9.79 -4.60 11.10
C SER A 99 -9.83 -3.37 12.02
N TYR A 100 -10.13 -3.54 13.30
CA TYR A 100 -10.21 -2.39 14.22
C TYR A 100 -8.82 -1.81 14.47
N PRO A 101 -8.75 -0.48 14.70
CA PRO A 101 -7.46 0.18 14.95
C PRO A 101 -6.75 -0.41 16.16
N GLY A 102 -5.46 -0.62 16.03
CA GLY A 102 -4.64 -1.17 17.11
C GLY A 102 -4.68 -2.68 17.25
N SER A 103 -5.43 -3.38 16.39
CA SER A 103 -5.40 -4.84 16.41
C SER A 103 -4.00 -5.36 16.07
N PRO A 104 -3.65 -6.58 16.50
CA PRO A 104 -2.33 -7.14 16.17
C PRO A 104 -2.06 -7.18 14.67
N ILE A 105 -3.07 -7.48 13.86
CA ILE A 105 -2.93 -7.51 12.41
C ILE A 105 -2.62 -6.13 11.86
N GLU A 106 -3.30 -5.09 12.35
CA GLU A 106 -3.05 -3.72 11.91
C GLU A 106 -1.70 -3.22 12.39
N GLN A 107 -1.31 -3.56 13.62
CA GLN A 107 0.00 -3.18 14.14
C GLN A 107 1.12 -3.81 13.32
N GLU A 108 0.98 -5.08 12.97
CA GLU A 108 1.95 -5.76 12.12
C GLU A 108 2.03 -5.10 10.75
N ALA A 109 0.89 -4.80 10.14
CA ALA A 109 0.86 -4.18 8.83
C ALA A 109 1.57 -2.84 8.84
N ASP A 110 1.34 -2.01 9.86
CA ASP A 110 2.00 -0.71 9.98
C ASP A 110 3.51 -0.87 10.17
N ALA A 111 3.91 -1.78 11.06
CA ALA A 111 5.33 -1.98 11.37
C ALA A 111 6.08 -2.53 10.16
N VAL A 112 5.52 -3.52 9.48
CA VAL A 112 6.18 -4.13 8.33
C VAL A 112 6.21 -3.16 7.15
N ALA A 113 5.13 -2.41 6.92
CA ALA A 113 5.12 -1.40 5.86
C ALA A 113 6.23 -0.36 6.08
N GLY A 114 6.38 0.12 7.32
CA GLY A 114 7.46 1.06 7.64
C GLY A 114 8.84 0.48 7.37
N TYR A 115 9.03 -0.78 7.74
CA TYR A 115 10.30 -1.46 7.50
C TYR A 115 10.58 -1.61 6.01
N LEU A 116 9.57 -2.00 5.23
CA LEU A 116 9.71 -2.13 3.78
C LEU A 116 10.08 -0.80 3.14
N MET A 117 9.43 0.28 3.56
CA MET A 117 9.75 1.61 3.06
C MET A 117 11.19 1.98 3.34
N LYS A 118 11.67 1.68 4.55
CA LYS A 118 13.04 1.97 4.93
C LYS A 118 14.03 1.20 4.06
N LEU A 119 13.78 -0.07 3.83
CA LEU A 119 14.65 -0.90 3.00
C LEU A 119 14.66 -0.44 1.54
N TYR A 120 13.49 -0.19 1.00
CA TYR A 120 13.37 0.24 -0.39
C TYR A 120 14.06 1.59 -0.60
N GLY A 121 13.92 2.49 0.37
CA GLY A 121 14.58 3.80 0.31
C GLY A 121 16.09 3.71 0.32
N LYS A 122 16.66 2.73 1.02
CA LYS A 122 18.11 2.54 1.00
C LYS A 122 18.63 2.16 -0.38
N ASP A 123 17.86 1.34 -1.10
CA ASP A 123 18.25 0.90 -2.44
C ASP A 123 17.85 1.93 -3.51
N ASN A 124 16.95 2.83 -3.19
CA ASN A 124 16.39 3.81 -4.12
C ASN A 124 16.31 5.19 -3.45
N PRO A 125 17.46 5.78 -3.08
CA PRO A 125 17.45 7.02 -2.29
C PRO A 125 16.80 8.20 -2.98
N GLU A 126 16.73 8.19 -4.30
CA GLU A 126 16.13 9.26 -5.08
C GLU A 126 14.64 9.43 -4.80
N ILE A 127 13.99 8.42 -4.24
CA ILE A 127 12.54 8.45 -3.99
C ILE A 127 12.21 9.31 -2.77
N ILE A 128 13.06 9.31 -1.79
CA ILE A 128 12.80 9.98 -0.51
C ILE A 128 13.50 11.33 -0.38
N GLU A 129 14.14 11.78 -1.42
CA GLU A 129 14.76 13.12 -1.45
C GLU A 129 13.71 14.20 -1.77
#